data_a8e72df6712616ba245ce1c98cd0f048
#
_entry.id   a8e72df6712616ba245ce1c98cd0f048
#
_cell.length_a   1.000
_cell.length_b   1.000
_cell.length_c   1.000
_cell.angle_alpha   90.00
_cell.angle_beta   90.00
_cell.angle_gamma   90.00
#
_symmetry.space_group_name_H-M   'P 1'
#
loop_
_entity.id
_entity.type
_entity.pdbx_description
1 polymer ?
#
loop_
_entity_poly.entity_id
_entity_poly.type
_entity_poly.pdbx_seq_one_letter_code
_entity_poly.pdbx_strand_id
1 'polypeptide(L)'
;MGALGAAKDAKKDGDRSEDIEMSYWTVQPNQWTFQSDKIRAWVEERLEGRVLNACAGKTVLDHDGEIVRNDIDEDRDADLHIDVTEIADHFDRCSFDTIVYDPPFSEYQSNESYDGEMVGSDALAKRQFHQLLRAGGRVIQFGFTTTNMPIALGYEREAVAVFNTLGRCNDYLASVDRKLNGDIQRYNCNIETDTDHTGDSDE
;
A
#
# COMPACT_ATOMS: atom_id res chain seq x y z
N MET A 1 -12.87 21.35 56.13
CA MET A 1 -12.69 19.95 55.68
C MET A 1 -12.98 19.91 54.21
N GLY A 2 -11.95 19.95 53.39
CA GLY A 2 -12.05 20.01 51.95
C GLY A 2 -12.05 18.61 51.37
N ALA A 3 -13.01 18.32 50.52
CA ALA A 3 -13.03 17.12 49.70
C ALA A 3 -12.12 17.34 48.48
N LEU A 4 -11.01 16.61 48.42
CA LEU A 4 -10.19 16.53 47.22
C LEU A 4 -10.99 15.79 46.14
N GLY A 5 -11.33 16.51 45.08
CA GLY A 5 -11.85 15.92 43.86
C GLY A 5 -10.81 15.00 43.22
N ALA A 6 -11.18 13.75 43.02
CA ALA A 6 -10.42 12.80 42.25
C ALA A 6 -10.26 13.32 40.83
N ALA A 7 -9.02 13.60 40.44
CA ALA A 7 -8.69 13.81 39.03
C ALA A 7 -9.02 12.53 38.28
N LYS A 8 -9.95 12.63 37.33
CA LYS A 8 -10.18 11.58 36.35
C LYS A 8 -8.90 11.44 35.54
N ASP A 9 -8.25 10.29 35.67
CA ASP A 9 -7.19 9.86 34.76
C ASP A 9 -7.74 9.91 33.34
N ALA A 10 -7.36 10.97 32.61
CA ALA A 10 -7.50 10.98 31.19
C ALA A 10 -6.62 9.82 30.69
N LYS A 11 -7.27 8.78 30.15
CA LYS A 11 -6.60 7.73 29.43
C LYS A 11 -5.72 8.44 28.38
N LYS A 12 -4.42 8.47 28.56
CA LYS A 12 -3.49 8.84 27.50
C LYS A 12 -3.83 7.95 26.32
N ASP A 13 -4.17 8.56 25.16
CA ASP A 13 -4.15 7.84 23.91
C ASP A 13 -2.81 7.13 23.84
N GLY A 14 -2.86 5.80 23.87
CA GLY A 14 -1.67 4.97 23.92
C GLY A 14 -0.73 5.38 22.81
N ASP A 15 0.52 5.57 23.15
CA ASP A 15 1.59 5.76 22.18
C ASP A 15 1.62 4.52 21.29
N ARG A 16 1.03 4.63 20.11
CA ARG A 16 0.97 3.55 19.11
C ARG A 16 2.32 3.17 18.53
N SER A 17 3.38 3.87 18.92
CA SER A 17 4.74 3.60 18.46
C SER A 17 5.35 2.33 19.06
N GLU A 18 4.83 1.83 20.18
CA GLU A 18 5.39 0.65 20.86
C GLU A 18 5.15 -0.66 20.10
N ASP A 19 4.14 -0.69 19.21
CA ASP A 19 3.77 -1.89 18.46
C ASP A 19 4.26 -1.87 16.99
N ILE A 20 4.96 -0.80 16.56
CA ILE A 20 5.47 -0.67 15.20
C ILE A 20 6.82 -1.35 15.07
N GLU A 21 6.92 -2.32 14.14
CA GLU A 21 8.22 -2.91 13.80
C GLU A 21 9.13 -1.86 13.15
N MET A 22 10.29 -1.61 13.74
CA MET A 22 11.28 -0.67 13.21
C MET A 22 12.53 -1.42 12.77
N SER A 23 12.98 -1.18 11.54
CA SER A 23 14.20 -1.78 11.02
C SER A 23 15.09 -0.79 10.29
N TYR A 24 16.41 -1.02 10.31
CA TYR A 24 17.40 -0.19 9.64
C TYR A 24 18.38 -1.06 8.86
N TRP A 25 18.56 -0.74 7.59
CA TRP A 25 19.37 -1.49 6.66
C TRP A 25 20.36 -0.58 5.93
N THR A 26 21.58 -1.05 5.78
CA THR A 26 22.53 -0.45 4.84
C THR A 26 22.48 -1.21 3.54
N VAL A 27 22.23 -0.50 2.44
CA VAL A 27 22.08 -1.06 1.10
C VAL A 27 23.02 -0.38 0.10
N GLN A 28 23.37 -1.07 -0.97
CA GLN A 28 24.10 -0.43 -2.08
C GLN A 28 23.14 0.46 -2.87
N PRO A 29 23.61 1.63 -3.34
CA PRO A 29 22.80 2.48 -4.21
C PRO A 29 22.57 1.77 -5.54
N ASN A 30 21.31 1.58 -5.91
CA ASN A 30 20.86 1.00 -7.17
C ASN A 30 20.02 1.99 -7.96
N GLN A 31 19.86 1.75 -9.25
CA GLN A 31 18.98 2.56 -10.09
C GLN A 31 17.50 2.33 -9.74
N TRP A 32 17.14 1.08 -9.40
CA TRP A 32 15.78 0.65 -9.07
C TRP A 32 15.74 0.13 -7.64
N THR A 33 14.70 0.46 -6.91
CA THR A 33 14.52 0.12 -5.49
C THR A 33 14.69 -1.38 -5.24
N PHE A 34 14.01 -2.22 -6.01
CA PHE A 34 14.01 -3.68 -5.81
C PHE A 34 15.21 -4.42 -6.42
N GLN A 35 16.19 -3.72 -7.02
CA GLN A 35 17.48 -4.32 -7.36
C GLN A 35 18.32 -4.64 -6.11
N SER A 36 18.04 -3.99 -4.99
CA SER A 36 18.65 -4.34 -3.72
C SER A 36 18.03 -5.62 -3.15
N ASP A 37 18.83 -6.68 -3.03
CA ASP A 37 18.36 -7.95 -2.46
C ASP A 37 17.78 -7.78 -1.05
N LYS A 38 18.32 -6.87 -0.24
CA LYS A 38 17.82 -6.60 1.11
C LYS A 38 16.45 -5.93 1.10
N ILE A 39 16.24 -4.96 0.20
CA ILE A 39 14.94 -4.29 0.06
C ILE A 39 13.93 -5.29 -0.46
N ARG A 40 14.30 -6.04 -1.51
CA ARG A 40 13.44 -7.06 -2.11
C ARG A 40 13.03 -8.11 -1.09
N ALA A 41 13.98 -8.71 -0.35
CA ALA A 41 13.68 -9.70 0.68
C ALA A 41 12.76 -9.12 1.78
N TRP A 42 12.98 -7.87 2.20
CA TRP A 42 12.13 -7.23 3.20
C TRP A 42 10.68 -7.07 2.73
N VAL A 43 10.45 -6.80 1.43
CA VAL A 43 9.12 -6.75 0.83
C VAL A 43 8.53 -8.15 0.71
N GLU A 44 9.28 -9.09 0.12
CA GLU A 44 8.83 -10.45 -0.17
C GLU A 44 8.39 -11.20 1.09
N GLU A 45 9.07 -11.01 2.23
CA GLU A 45 8.67 -11.55 3.53
C GLU A 45 7.30 -11.04 4.04
N ARG A 46 6.77 -9.98 3.43
CA ARG A 46 5.51 -9.31 3.83
C ARG A 46 4.40 -9.44 2.80
N LEU A 47 4.67 -10.12 1.69
CA LEU A 47 3.65 -10.41 0.68
C LEU A 47 2.72 -11.52 1.18
N GLU A 48 1.42 -11.29 1.07
CA GLU A 48 0.40 -12.27 1.43
C GLU A 48 -0.68 -12.30 0.36
N GLY A 49 -1.19 -13.50 0.08
CA GLY A 49 -2.33 -13.74 -0.80
C GLY A 49 -2.14 -13.21 -2.22
N ARG A 50 -3.14 -12.52 -2.75
CA ARG A 50 -3.08 -11.87 -4.06
C ARG A 50 -2.46 -10.49 -3.96
N VAL A 51 -1.42 -10.26 -4.72
CA VAL A 51 -0.58 -9.06 -4.65
C VAL A 51 -0.82 -8.16 -5.88
N LEU A 52 -0.96 -6.85 -5.65
CA LEU A 52 -0.83 -5.83 -6.70
C LEU A 52 0.50 -5.12 -6.52
N ASN A 53 1.41 -5.23 -7.49
CA ASN A 53 2.58 -4.37 -7.60
C ASN A 53 2.22 -3.18 -8.49
N ALA A 54 1.86 -2.06 -7.87
CA ALA A 54 1.18 -0.95 -8.53
C ALA A 54 2.09 -0.08 -9.40
N CYS A 55 3.41 -0.09 -9.13
CA CYS A 55 4.46 0.54 -9.95
C CYS A 55 5.60 -0.48 -10.07
N ALA A 56 5.45 -1.46 -10.97
CA ALA A 56 6.23 -2.69 -10.94
C ALA A 56 7.69 -2.51 -11.36
N GLY A 57 8.00 -1.49 -12.18
CA GLY A 57 9.34 -1.27 -12.68
C GLY A 57 9.90 -2.50 -13.42
N LYS A 58 11.22 -2.70 -13.29
CA LYS A 58 11.93 -3.79 -13.98
C LYS A 58 12.13 -5.05 -13.15
N THR A 59 11.96 -4.97 -11.84
CA THR A 59 12.28 -6.09 -10.95
C THR A 59 11.03 -6.89 -10.62
N VAL A 60 11.12 -8.21 -10.78
CA VAL A 60 10.07 -9.14 -10.37
C VAL A 60 10.27 -9.48 -8.89
N LEU A 61 9.21 -9.38 -8.10
CA LEU A 61 9.16 -9.86 -6.71
C LEU A 61 8.83 -11.35 -6.71
N ASP A 62 9.43 -12.11 -5.77
CA ASP A 62 9.16 -13.53 -5.58
C ASP A 62 8.05 -13.73 -4.54
N HIS A 63 7.05 -14.54 -4.91
CA HIS A 63 5.91 -14.85 -4.06
C HIS A 63 5.21 -16.13 -4.53
N ASP A 64 4.77 -16.97 -3.61
CA ASP A 64 4.08 -18.23 -3.93
C ASP A 64 2.65 -18.01 -4.51
N GLY A 65 2.08 -16.80 -4.31
CA GLY A 65 0.76 -16.41 -4.80
C GLY A 65 0.80 -15.66 -6.13
N GLU A 66 -0.37 -15.17 -6.56
CA GLU A 66 -0.50 -14.33 -7.75
C GLU A 66 0.04 -12.92 -7.47
N ILE A 67 0.90 -12.42 -8.34
CA ILE A 67 1.30 -11.01 -8.40
C ILE A 67 0.79 -10.43 -9.71
N VAL A 68 -0.09 -9.44 -9.63
CA VAL A 68 -0.47 -8.60 -10.77
C VAL A 68 0.48 -7.41 -10.80
N ARG A 69 1.19 -7.25 -11.91
CA ARG A 69 2.16 -6.18 -12.12
C ARG A 69 1.55 -5.07 -12.97
N ASN A 70 1.54 -3.85 -12.45
CA ASN A 70 1.12 -2.67 -13.19
C ASN A 70 2.27 -1.68 -13.28
N ASP A 71 2.46 -1.08 -14.44
CA ASP A 71 3.38 0.04 -14.65
C ASP A 71 2.81 0.94 -15.75
N ILE A 72 2.83 2.25 -15.57
CA ILE A 72 2.30 3.18 -16.59
C ILE A 72 3.16 3.19 -17.86
N ASP A 73 4.45 2.85 -17.74
CA ASP A 73 5.39 2.78 -18.86
C ASP A 73 5.15 1.49 -19.66
N GLU A 74 4.66 1.63 -20.88
CA GLU A 74 4.37 0.52 -21.80
C GLU A 74 5.62 -0.30 -22.19
N ASP A 75 6.82 0.25 -22.00
CA ASP A 75 8.08 -0.46 -22.24
C ASP A 75 8.47 -1.41 -21.09
N ARG A 76 7.69 -1.46 -20.02
CA ARG A 76 7.88 -2.39 -18.90
C ARG A 76 7.21 -3.72 -19.15
N ASP A 77 7.85 -4.78 -18.67
CA ASP A 77 7.24 -6.10 -18.60
C ASP A 77 6.25 -6.15 -17.44
N ALA A 78 5.02 -5.70 -17.69
CA ALA A 78 3.93 -5.65 -16.73
C ALA A 78 2.66 -6.26 -17.34
N ASP A 79 1.73 -6.70 -16.49
CA ASP A 79 0.46 -7.27 -16.92
C ASP A 79 -0.52 -6.18 -17.38
N LEU A 80 -0.36 -4.97 -16.82
CA LEU A 80 -1.22 -3.82 -17.08
C LEU A 80 -0.37 -2.55 -17.22
N HIS A 81 -0.87 -1.61 -18.04
CA HIS A 81 -0.28 -0.29 -18.25
C HIS A 81 -1.33 0.80 -17.97
N ILE A 82 -1.63 0.97 -16.66
CA ILE A 82 -2.72 1.81 -16.18
C ILE A 82 -2.18 2.83 -15.18
N ASP A 83 -2.67 4.07 -15.24
CA ASP A 83 -2.42 5.04 -14.17
C ASP A 83 -3.02 4.52 -12.86
N VAL A 84 -2.22 4.46 -11.81
CA VAL A 84 -2.65 3.97 -10.50
C VAL A 84 -3.83 4.76 -9.91
N THR A 85 -4.12 5.95 -10.41
CA THR A 85 -5.27 6.76 -10.02
C THR A 85 -6.60 6.26 -10.59
N GLU A 86 -6.56 5.34 -11.55
CA GLU A 86 -7.72 4.74 -12.22
C GLU A 86 -7.76 3.21 -12.03
N ILE A 87 -6.77 2.64 -11.34
CA ILE A 87 -6.55 1.19 -11.29
C ILE A 87 -7.72 0.40 -10.69
N ALA A 88 -8.52 0.99 -9.81
CA ALA A 88 -9.66 0.30 -9.22
C ALA A 88 -10.80 0.01 -10.23
N ASP A 89 -10.85 0.71 -11.35
CA ASP A 89 -11.87 0.49 -12.38
C ASP A 89 -11.63 -0.81 -13.17
N HIS A 90 -10.45 -1.43 -12.99
CA HIS A 90 -10.04 -2.64 -13.70
C HIS A 90 -10.14 -3.92 -12.87
N PHE A 91 -10.58 -3.82 -11.62
CA PHE A 91 -10.66 -4.94 -10.70
C PHE A 91 -11.91 -4.90 -9.84
N ASP A 92 -12.32 -6.06 -9.36
CA ASP A 92 -13.34 -6.15 -8.34
C ASP A 92 -12.86 -5.52 -7.02
N ARG A 93 -13.78 -4.97 -6.25
CA ARG A 93 -13.48 -4.46 -4.91
C ARG A 93 -12.94 -5.57 -4.02
N CYS A 94 -12.03 -5.21 -3.12
CA CYS A 94 -11.45 -6.15 -2.14
C CYS A 94 -10.86 -7.41 -2.79
N SER A 95 -10.19 -7.25 -3.94
CA SER A 95 -9.62 -8.35 -4.71
C SER A 95 -8.15 -8.64 -4.37
N PHE A 96 -7.49 -7.78 -3.59
CA PHE A 96 -6.09 -7.93 -3.21
C PHE A 96 -5.89 -8.02 -1.71
N ASP A 97 -4.90 -8.80 -1.31
CA ASP A 97 -4.46 -8.97 0.08
C ASP A 97 -3.25 -8.06 0.39
N THR A 98 -2.39 -7.82 -0.60
CA THR A 98 -1.24 -6.92 -0.47
C THR A 98 -1.15 -6.00 -1.68
N ILE A 99 -0.81 -4.73 -1.44
CA ILE A 99 -0.48 -3.76 -2.49
C ILE A 99 0.92 -3.24 -2.22
N VAL A 100 1.82 -3.35 -3.20
CA VAL A 100 3.15 -2.75 -3.19
C VAL A 100 3.12 -1.49 -4.04
N TYR A 101 3.55 -0.37 -3.46
CA TYR A 101 3.51 0.94 -4.10
C TYR A 101 4.87 1.63 -3.97
N ASP A 102 5.62 1.63 -5.06
CA ASP A 102 6.94 2.25 -5.19
C ASP A 102 6.92 3.30 -6.32
N PRO A 103 6.20 4.43 -6.14
CA PRO A 103 6.09 5.46 -7.16
C PRO A 103 7.41 6.21 -7.32
N PRO A 104 7.64 6.91 -8.43
CA PRO A 104 8.75 7.85 -8.55
C PRO A 104 8.65 8.91 -7.45
N PHE A 105 9.75 9.09 -6.67
CA PHE A 105 9.76 9.90 -5.44
C PHE A 105 9.89 11.41 -5.69
N SER A 106 10.13 11.84 -6.92
CA SER A 106 10.26 13.25 -7.28
C SER A 106 9.90 13.50 -8.74
N GLU A 107 9.52 14.75 -9.05
CA GLU A 107 9.34 15.21 -10.43
C GLU A 107 10.58 14.97 -11.30
N TYR A 108 11.78 15.06 -10.72
CA TYR A 108 13.03 14.79 -11.43
C TYR A 108 13.15 13.31 -11.83
N GLN A 109 12.81 12.38 -10.95
CA GLN A 109 12.80 10.94 -11.26
C GLN A 109 11.70 10.59 -12.28
N SER A 110 10.53 11.24 -12.18
CA SER A 110 9.47 11.09 -13.16
C SER A 110 9.93 11.55 -14.54
N ASN A 111 10.61 12.69 -14.65
CA ASN A 111 11.11 13.22 -15.92
C ASN A 111 12.26 12.39 -16.52
N GLU A 112 13.15 11.81 -15.70
CA GLU A 112 14.27 11.00 -16.21
C GLU A 112 13.87 9.56 -16.58
N SER A 113 12.87 9.01 -15.88
CA SER A 113 12.53 7.58 -15.98
C SER A 113 11.23 7.33 -16.72
N TYR A 114 10.34 8.33 -16.84
CA TYR A 114 8.96 8.17 -17.32
C TYR A 114 8.48 9.32 -18.23
N ASP A 115 9.39 10.00 -18.95
CA ASP A 115 9.07 11.09 -19.88
C ASP A 115 8.16 12.20 -19.31
N GLY A 116 8.18 12.40 -17.99
CA GLY A 116 7.37 13.40 -17.31
C GLY A 116 5.94 12.97 -16.99
N GLU A 117 5.57 11.73 -17.26
CA GLU A 117 4.30 11.15 -16.78
C GLU A 117 4.35 10.98 -15.28
N MET A 118 3.83 11.97 -14.58
CA MET A 118 3.66 11.91 -13.12
C MET A 118 2.53 10.94 -12.80
N VAL A 119 2.80 10.00 -11.91
CA VAL A 119 1.72 9.32 -11.17
C VAL A 119 0.76 10.40 -10.70
N GLY A 120 -0.50 10.29 -11.03
CA GLY A 120 -1.56 11.18 -10.56
C GLY A 120 -1.50 11.33 -9.04
N SER A 121 -2.25 12.26 -8.48
CA SER A 121 -2.19 12.57 -7.04
C SER A 121 -2.08 11.31 -6.17
N ASP A 122 -1.01 11.21 -5.36
CA ASP A 122 -0.79 10.13 -4.37
C ASP A 122 -2.06 9.85 -3.52
N ALA A 123 -2.82 10.90 -3.21
CA ALA A 123 -4.09 10.77 -2.49
C ALA A 123 -5.17 10.06 -3.32
N LEU A 124 -5.18 10.20 -4.65
CA LEU A 124 -6.10 9.47 -5.51
C LEU A 124 -5.69 8.01 -5.61
N ALA A 125 -4.40 7.71 -5.83
CA ALA A 125 -3.89 6.35 -5.83
C ALA A 125 -4.27 5.60 -4.55
N LYS A 126 -4.07 6.22 -3.38
CA LYS A 126 -4.44 5.63 -2.07
C LYS A 126 -5.94 5.36 -1.91
N ARG A 127 -6.80 6.17 -2.55
CA ARG A 127 -8.24 5.88 -2.59
C ARG A 127 -8.56 4.66 -3.44
N GLN A 128 -7.86 4.48 -4.56
CA GLN A 128 -7.97 3.28 -5.39
C GLN A 128 -7.55 2.05 -4.59
N PHE A 129 -6.38 2.11 -3.93
CA PHE A 129 -5.89 1.01 -3.10
C PHE A 129 -6.85 0.64 -1.97
N HIS A 130 -7.48 1.64 -1.35
CA HIS A 130 -8.49 1.37 -0.32
C HIS A 130 -9.69 0.58 -0.84
N GLN A 131 -10.10 0.80 -2.10
CA GLN A 131 -11.19 0.05 -2.72
C GLN A 131 -10.79 -1.39 -3.05
N LEU A 132 -9.55 -1.57 -3.51
CA LEU A 132 -9.02 -2.86 -3.96
C LEU A 132 -8.60 -3.78 -2.82
N LEU A 133 -8.18 -3.22 -1.69
CA LEU A 133 -7.61 -3.99 -0.59
C LEU A 133 -8.70 -4.61 0.28
N ARG A 134 -8.56 -5.90 0.59
CA ARG A 134 -9.41 -6.60 1.55
C ARG A 134 -9.21 -6.07 2.97
N ALA A 135 -10.19 -6.32 3.82
CA ALA A 135 -10.02 -6.12 5.25
C ALA A 135 -8.90 -7.04 5.77
N GLY A 136 -8.02 -6.50 6.61
CA GLY A 136 -6.80 -7.19 7.07
C GLY A 136 -5.61 -7.11 6.10
N GLY A 137 -5.83 -6.69 4.86
CA GLY A 137 -4.76 -6.57 3.86
C GLY A 137 -3.82 -5.38 4.12
N ARG A 138 -2.68 -5.36 3.42
CA ARG A 138 -1.56 -4.42 3.66
C ARG A 138 -1.23 -3.57 2.45
N VAL A 139 -0.82 -2.33 2.70
CA VAL A 139 -0.14 -1.49 1.69
C VAL A 139 1.30 -1.29 2.13
N ILE A 140 2.24 -1.72 1.29
CA ILE A 140 3.68 -1.51 1.45
C ILE A 140 4.06 -0.35 0.54
N GLN A 141 4.42 0.80 1.11
CA GLN A 141 4.78 1.98 0.33
C GLN A 141 6.24 2.35 0.54
N PHE A 142 6.90 2.72 -0.55
CA PHE A 142 8.24 3.32 -0.56
C PHE A 142 8.16 4.82 -0.80
N GLY A 143 9.17 5.56 -0.30
CA GLY A 143 9.28 7.00 -0.47
C GLY A 143 10.40 7.62 0.35
N PHE A 144 10.40 8.96 0.41
CA PHE A 144 11.30 9.74 1.28
C PHE A 144 10.61 10.17 2.58
N THR A 145 9.39 9.76 2.79
CA THR A 145 8.60 10.01 4.00
C THR A 145 7.90 8.72 4.43
N THR A 146 7.47 8.66 5.68
CA THR A 146 6.67 7.54 6.19
C THR A 146 5.17 7.75 5.98
N THR A 147 4.77 8.73 5.16
CA THR A 147 3.36 8.95 4.85
C THR A 147 2.85 7.83 3.96
N ASN A 148 1.89 7.08 4.45
CA ASN A 148 1.25 5.99 3.72
C ASN A 148 -0.28 6.15 3.79
N MET A 149 -1.02 5.11 4.14
CA MET A 149 -2.48 5.14 4.10
C MET A 149 -3.07 6.08 5.17
N PRO A 150 -4.16 6.80 4.84
CA PRO A 150 -4.80 7.69 5.80
C PRO A 150 -5.41 6.92 6.98
N ILE A 151 -5.07 7.30 8.21
CA ILE A 151 -5.64 6.71 9.44
C ILE A 151 -7.18 6.84 9.45
N ALA A 152 -7.71 7.93 8.89
CA ALA A 152 -9.16 8.16 8.78
C ALA A 152 -9.90 7.10 7.93
N LEU A 153 -9.19 6.34 7.09
CA LEU A 153 -9.73 5.23 6.32
C LEU A 153 -9.62 3.88 7.07
N GLY A 154 -9.25 3.88 8.34
CA GLY A 154 -9.16 2.67 9.16
C GLY A 154 -7.89 1.87 8.89
N TYR A 155 -6.74 2.53 8.82
CA TYR A 155 -5.44 1.88 8.73
C TYR A 155 -4.63 2.07 10.00
N GLU A 156 -3.81 1.07 10.33
CA GLU A 156 -2.78 1.16 11.36
C GLU A 156 -1.41 0.83 10.79
N ARG A 157 -0.38 1.47 11.33
CA ARG A 157 1.00 1.22 10.96
C ARG A 157 1.50 -0.07 11.60
N GLU A 158 2.00 -1.03 10.81
CA GLU A 158 2.62 -2.27 11.27
C GLU A 158 4.15 -2.18 11.28
N ALA A 159 4.74 -1.60 10.24
CA ALA A 159 6.19 -1.57 10.12
C ALA A 159 6.71 -0.29 9.46
N VAL A 160 7.95 0.07 9.79
CA VAL A 160 8.75 1.09 9.11
C VAL A 160 10.17 0.57 8.95
N ALA A 161 10.72 0.69 7.75
CA ALA A 161 12.11 0.40 7.47
C ALA A 161 12.83 1.61 6.91
N VAL A 162 14.08 1.79 7.31
CA VAL A 162 15.01 2.78 6.78
C VAL A 162 16.10 2.05 6.01
N PHE A 163 16.25 2.36 4.73
CA PHE A 163 17.29 1.81 3.86
C PHE A 163 18.29 2.90 3.54
N ASN A 164 19.41 2.92 4.26
CA ASN A 164 20.49 3.86 4.02
C ASN A 164 21.30 3.43 2.79
N THR A 165 21.31 4.28 1.79
CA THR A 165 21.88 4.01 0.47
C THR A 165 23.33 4.45 0.32
N LEU A 166 24.10 4.52 1.36
CA LEU A 166 25.55 4.82 1.37
C LEU A 166 25.99 5.77 0.24
N GLY A 167 26.01 7.06 0.53
CA GLY A 167 26.55 8.07 -0.40
C GLY A 167 25.52 8.74 -1.31
N ARG A 168 24.21 8.45 -1.19
CA ARG A 168 23.14 9.29 -1.75
C ARG A 168 22.64 10.30 -0.72
N CYS A 169 21.96 11.34 -1.20
CA CYS A 169 21.46 12.42 -0.33
C CYS A 169 20.28 11.98 0.54
N ASN A 170 19.53 10.96 0.14
CA ASN A 170 18.33 10.50 0.83
C ASN A 170 18.37 9.00 1.08
N ASP A 171 17.85 8.60 2.23
CA ASP A 171 17.51 7.21 2.52
C ASP A 171 16.19 6.86 1.86
N TYR A 172 15.96 5.59 1.56
CA TYR A 172 14.63 5.10 1.23
C TYR A 172 13.92 4.72 2.51
N LEU A 173 12.66 5.13 2.62
CA LEU A 173 11.78 4.73 3.71
C LEU A 173 10.72 3.79 3.14
N ALA A 174 10.50 2.67 3.81
CA ALA A 174 9.37 1.81 3.54
C ALA A 174 8.42 1.82 4.75
N SER A 175 7.13 1.78 4.49
CA SER A 175 6.12 1.69 5.52
C SER A 175 5.07 0.66 5.15
N VAL A 176 4.57 -0.06 6.15
CA VAL A 176 3.49 -1.04 6.00
C VAL A 176 2.30 -0.57 6.83
N ASP A 177 1.18 -0.35 6.18
CA ASP A 177 -0.08 -0.03 6.84
C ASP A 177 -1.10 -1.13 6.56
N ARG A 178 -1.72 -1.67 7.61
CA ARG A 178 -2.75 -2.68 7.55
C ARG A 178 -4.14 -2.06 7.61
N LYS A 179 -5.02 -2.49 6.73
CA LYS A 179 -6.44 -2.12 6.75
C LYS A 179 -7.15 -2.86 7.88
N LEU A 180 -7.67 -2.10 8.83
CA LEU A 180 -8.39 -2.68 9.97
C LEU A 180 -9.75 -3.27 9.53
N ASN A 181 -10.16 -4.32 10.22
CA ASN A 181 -11.54 -4.82 10.17
C ASN A 181 -12.42 -3.86 10.98
N GLY A 182 -12.67 -2.67 10.44
CA GLY A 182 -13.51 -1.69 11.13
C GLY A 182 -14.98 -1.98 10.92
N ASP A 183 -15.82 -1.62 11.93
CA ASP A 183 -17.28 -1.56 11.87
C ASP A 183 -17.85 -0.59 10.81
N ILE A 184 -17.05 -0.18 9.83
CA ILE A 184 -17.54 0.54 8.67
C ILE A 184 -18.09 -0.49 7.67
N GLN A 185 -19.09 -1.23 8.12
CA GLN A 185 -19.97 -2.06 7.28
C GLN A 185 -20.71 -1.30 6.17
N ARG A 186 -20.34 -0.05 5.91
CA ARG A 186 -20.99 0.78 4.89
C ARG A 186 -20.31 0.70 3.52
N TYR A 187 -19.17 0.04 3.42
CA TYR A 187 -18.55 -0.32 2.14
C TYR A 187 -18.24 -1.80 2.13
N ASN A 188 -19.32 -2.59 2.18
CA ASN A 188 -19.23 -4.04 2.18
C ASN A 188 -18.52 -4.56 0.93
N CYS A 189 -17.46 -5.33 1.16
CA CYS A 189 -16.93 -6.28 0.20
C CYS A 189 -17.88 -7.49 0.00
N ASN A 190 -19.02 -7.53 0.71
CA ASN A 190 -20.03 -8.55 0.59
C ASN A 190 -21.23 -7.99 -0.17
N ILE A 191 -21.10 -7.80 -1.47
CA ILE A 191 -22.25 -7.77 -2.36
C ILE A 191 -22.45 -9.22 -2.76
N GLU A 192 -23.34 -9.92 -2.03
CA GLU A 192 -23.97 -11.13 -2.53
C GLU A 192 -24.60 -10.78 -3.87
N THR A 193 -24.17 -11.45 -4.90
CA THR A 193 -24.81 -11.39 -6.21
C THR A 193 -26.16 -12.09 -6.05
N ASP A 194 -27.21 -11.33 -5.76
CA ASP A 194 -28.59 -11.79 -5.91
C ASP A 194 -28.84 -12.03 -7.41
N THR A 195 -28.50 -13.23 -7.86
CA THR A 195 -29.04 -13.81 -9.08
C THR A 195 -30.23 -14.70 -8.70
N ASP A 196 -31.34 -14.09 -8.38
CA ASP A 196 -32.66 -14.76 -8.44
C ASP A 196 -33.62 -13.90 -9.25
N HIS A 197 -33.55 -14.08 -10.57
CA HIS A 197 -34.65 -13.82 -11.45
C HIS A 197 -35.10 -15.15 -12.06
N THR A 198 -35.78 -15.94 -11.26
CA THR A 198 -36.75 -16.92 -11.79
C THR A 198 -38.01 -16.15 -12.14
N GLY A 199 -38.08 -15.69 -13.39
CA GLY A 199 -39.32 -15.27 -14.00
C GLY A 199 -40.14 -16.50 -14.39
N ASP A 200 -41.05 -16.84 -13.52
CA ASP A 200 -42.16 -17.73 -13.86
C ASP A 200 -43.20 -16.89 -14.62
N SER A 201 -43.39 -17.19 -15.87
CA SER A 201 -44.51 -16.67 -16.67
C SER A 201 -45.34 -17.85 -17.08
N ASP A 202 -46.36 -18.11 -16.29
CA ASP A 202 -47.51 -18.87 -16.73
C ASP A 202 -48.71 -17.93 -17.06
N GLU A 203 -49.28 -18.21 -18.22
CA GLU A 203 -50.54 -17.81 -18.85
C GLU A 203 -50.48 -16.67 -19.84
#